data_d90e9e89db6685d347482febd5791954
#
_entry.id   d90e9e89db6685d347482febd5791954
#
_cell.length_a   1.000
_cell.length_b   1.000
_cell.length_c   1.000
_cell.angle_alpha   90.00
_cell.angle_beta   90.00
_cell.angle_gamma   90.00
#
_symmetry.space_group_name_H-M   'P 1'
#
loop_
_entity.id
_entity.type
_entity.pdbx_description
1 polymer ?
#
loop_
_entity_poly.entity_id
_entity_poly.type
_entity_poly.pdbx_seq_one_letter_code
_entity_poly.pdbx_strand_id
1 'polypeptide(L)'
;MTFLHTVRVRKAWLEDAVNEAGGIAALADKLDCAPSTISRQLNDKAEAGPRLIGSILTNYPVSFEDVFDVTEEVMRTRRVRVRSVA
;
A
#
# COMPACT_ATOMS: atom_id res chain seq x y z
N MET A 1 -13.75 17.37 -12.95
CA MET A 1 -13.12 16.09 -12.68
C MET A 1 -12.15 16.25 -11.53
N THR A 2 -12.19 15.37 -10.53
CA THR A 2 -11.39 15.48 -9.34
C THR A 2 -10.28 14.44 -9.37
N PHE A 3 -9.05 14.85 -9.04
CA PHE A 3 -7.89 13.97 -8.97
C PHE A 3 -7.48 13.74 -7.54
N LEU A 4 -7.11 12.51 -7.24
CA LEU A 4 -6.54 12.12 -5.94
C LEU A 4 -5.12 11.64 -6.16
N HIS A 5 -4.26 12.00 -5.25
CA HIS A 5 -2.90 11.46 -5.23
C HIS A 5 -2.82 10.48 -4.09
N THR A 6 -2.45 9.25 -4.39
CA THR A 6 -2.35 8.18 -3.40
C THR A 6 -0.97 7.55 -3.45
N VAL A 7 -0.59 6.91 -2.36
CA VAL A 7 0.66 6.18 -2.28
C VAL A 7 0.34 4.70 -2.38
N ARG A 8 1.03 4.00 -3.27
CA ARG A 8 0.88 2.57 -3.44
C ARG A 8 2.22 1.87 -3.35
N VAL A 9 2.21 0.67 -2.79
CA VAL A 9 3.42 -0.15 -2.74
C VAL A 9 3.67 -0.70 -4.14
N ARG A 10 4.93 -0.66 -4.57
CA ARG A 10 5.31 -1.27 -5.84
C ARG A 10 5.10 -2.77 -5.75
N LYS A 11 4.28 -3.30 -6.65
CA LYS A 11 3.89 -4.69 -6.61
C LYS A 11 5.09 -5.63 -6.71
N ALA A 12 6.01 -5.34 -7.60
CA ALA A 12 7.20 -6.18 -7.77
C ALA A 12 8.03 -6.23 -6.49
N TRP A 13 8.21 -5.09 -5.82
CA TRP A 13 8.93 -5.06 -4.55
C TRP A 13 8.21 -5.91 -3.50
N LEU A 14 6.89 -5.77 -3.43
CA LEU A 14 6.11 -6.48 -2.43
C LEU A 14 6.12 -7.99 -2.66
N GLU A 15 6.01 -8.41 -3.93
CA GLU A 15 6.10 -9.83 -4.27
C GLU A 15 7.44 -10.42 -3.87
N ASP A 16 8.53 -9.71 -4.11
CA ASP A 16 9.85 -10.14 -3.70
C ASP A 16 9.97 -10.23 -2.19
N ALA A 17 9.43 -9.25 -1.47
CA ALA A 17 9.45 -9.25 -0.01
C ALA A 17 8.66 -10.41 0.56
N VAL A 18 7.51 -10.74 -0.03
CA VAL A 18 6.71 -11.90 0.38
C VAL A 18 7.51 -13.19 0.19
N ASN A 19 8.15 -13.33 -0.97
CA ASN A 19 8.95 -14.53 -1.26
C ASN A 19 10.13 -14.67 -0.32
N GLU A 20 10.82 -13.58 -0.05
CA GLU A 20 11.97 -13.60 0.87
C GLU A 20 11.57 -13.90 2.31
N ALA A 21 10.42 -13.42 2.73
CA ALA A 21 9.93 -13.66 4.08
C ALA A 21 9.41 -15.08 4.28
N GLY A 22 9.03 -15.75 3.20
CA GLY A 22 8.49 -17.10 3.26
C GLY A 22 6.97 -17.16 3.17
N GLY A 23 6.33 -16.08 2.71
CA GLY A 23 4.88 -16.04 2.50
C GLY A 23 4.25 -14.79 3.09
N ILE A 24 2.96 -14.62 2.79
CA ILE A 24 2.19 -13.44 3.22
C ILE A 24 2.15 -13.33 4.74
N ALA A 25 1.86 -14.43 5.43
CA ALA A 25 1.77 -14.43 6.89
C ALA A 25 3.12 -14.07 7.53
N ALA A 26 4.22 -14.59 6.97
CA ALA A 26 5.55 -14.31 7.48
C ALA A 26 5.93 -12.84 7.30
N LEU A 27 5.60 -12.26 6.15
CA LEU A 27 5.85 -10.85 5.92
C LEU A 27 4.99 -9.97 6.84
N ALA A 28 3.73 -10.33 7.00
CA ALA A 28 2.83 -9.59 7.89
C ALA A 28 3.36 -9.59 9.33
N ASP A 29 3.86 -10.72 9.78
CA ASP A 29 4.47 -10.82 11.11
C ASP A 29 5.69 -9.91 11.23
N LYS A 30 6.55 -9.92 10.23
CA LYS A 30 7.73 -9.07 10.20
C LYS A 30 7.38 -7.58 10.24
N LEU A 31 6.33 -7.19 9.57
CA LEU A 31 5.88 -5.80 9.48
C LEU A 31 4.86 -5.42 10.57
N ASP A 32 4.52 -6.36 11.44
CA ASP A 32 3.57 -6.15 12.53
C ASP A 32 2.22 -5.66 12.00
N CYS A 33 1.71 -6.35 11.01
CA CYS A 33 0.39 -6.06 10.44
C CYS A 33 -0.38 -7.35 10.18
N ALA A 34 -1.65 -7.21 9.83
CA ALA A 34 -2.48 -8.36 9.50
C ALA A 34 -2.11 -8.93 8.13
N PRO A 35 -2.18 -10.25 7.94
CA PRO A 35 -1.97 -10.84 6.61
C PRO A 35 -2.89 -10.26 5.54
N SER A 36 -4.11 -9.90 5.91
CA SER A 36 -5.04 -9.26 4.98
C SER A 36 -4.52 -7.92 4.46
N THR A 37 -3.75 -7.20 5.24
CA THR A 37 -3.14 -5.95 4.81
C THR A 37 -2.20 -6.20 3.63
N ILE A 38 -1.36 -7.23 3.74
CA ILE A 38 -0.42 -7.59 2.66
C ILE A 38 -1.20 -8.07 1.42
N SER A 39 -2.21 -8.92 1.63
CA SER A 39 -3.01 -9.43 0.53
C SER A 39 -3.70 -8.31 -0.24
N ARG A 40 -4.25 -7.33 0.46
CA ARG A 40 -4.92 -6.20 -0.18
C ARG A 40 -3.94 -5.34 -0.99
N GLN A 41 -2.72 -5.17 -0.48
CA GLN A 41 -1.68 -4.46 -1.22
C GLN A 41 -1.28 -5.21 -2.48
N LEU A 42 -1.11 -6.53 -2.39
CA LEU A 42 -0.77 -7.37 -3.55
C LEU A 42 -1.84 -7.33 -4.63
N ASN A 43 -3.11 -7.21 -4.23
CA ASN A 43 -4.22 -7.17 -5.15
C ASN A 43 -4.60 -5.74 -5.57
N ASP A 44 -3.80 -4.77 -5.18
CA ASP A 44 -4.00 -3.37 -5.52
C ASP A 44 -5.38 -2.85 -5.09
N LYS A 45 -5.87 -3.33 -3.96
CA LYS A 45 -7.18 -2.96 -3.44
C LYS A 45 -7.13 -1.89 -2.36
N ALA A 46 -5.93 -1.48 -1.98
CA ALA A 46 -5.77 -0.49 -0.93
C ALA A 46 -4.52 0.36 -1.21
N GLU A 47 -4.59 1.60 -0.82
CA GLU A 47 -3.41 2.45 -0.81
C GLU A 47 -2.54 2.12 0.40
N ALA A 48 -1.27 2.51 0.34
CA ALA A 48 -0.35 2.31 1.45
C ALA A 48 -0.61 3.37 2.52
N GLY A 49 -1.04 2.95 3.69
CA GLY A 49 -1.26 3.86 4.81
C GLY A 49 0.04 4.19 5.55
N PRO A 50 -0.01 5.20 6.43
CA PRO A 50 1.18 5.63 7.17
C PRO A 50 1.84 4.52 7.99
N ARG A 51 1.05 3.63 8.57
CA ARG A 51 1.59 2.53 9.36
C ARG A 51 2.40 1.56 8.53
N LEU A 52 1.88 1.21 7.35
CA LEU A 52 2.58 0.30 6.46
C LEU A 52 3.85 0.96 5.93
N ILE A 53 3.75 2.21 5.52
CA ILE A 53 4.92 2.95 5.03
C ILE A 53 6.00 2.99 6.11
N GLY A 54 5.64 3.38 7.32
CA GLY A 54 6.58 3.46 8.42
C GLY A 54 7.21 2.12 8.77
N SER A 55 6.40 1.05 8.76
CA SER A 55 6.88 -0.28 9.07
C SER A 55 7.88 -0.78 8.04
N ILE A 56 7.60 -0.58 6.76
CA ILE A 56 8.52 -0.99 5.70
C ILE A 56 9.83 -0.22 5.78
N LEU A 57 9.77 1.09 5.92
CA LEU A 57 10.97 1.92 5.97
C LEU A 57 11.81 1.67 7.22
N THR A 58 11.19 1.19 8.28
CA THR A 58 11.89 0.83 9.53
C THR A 58 12.56 -0.53 9.42
N ASN A 59 11.90 -1.49 8.77
CA ASN A 59 12.35 -2.88 8.74
C ASN A 59 13.25 -3.23 7.55
N TYR A 60 13.32 -2.37 6.54
CA TYR A 60 14.12 -2.62 5.34
C TYR A 60 15.05 -1.44 5.07
N PRO A 61 16.26 -1.69 4.57
CA PRO A 61 17.21 -0.63 4.23
C PRO A 61 16.90 -0.05 2.84
N VAL A 62 15.70 0.53 2.70
CA VAL A 62 15.21 1.05 1.43
C VAL A 62 14.75 2.48 1.62
N SER A 63 14.72 3.25 0.52
CA SER A 63 14.14 4.58 0.52
C SER A 63 12.68 4.51 0.10
N PHE A 64 11.96 5.60 0.34
CA PHE A 64 10.55 5.67 -0.07
C PHE A 64 10.40 5.41 -1.57
N GLU A 65 11.25 6.00 -2.39
CA GLU A 65 11.14 5.86 -3.84
C GLU A 65 11.41 4.45 -4.34
N ASP A 66 12.14 3.65 -3.56
CA ASP A 66 12.43 2.27 -3.94
C ASP A 66 11.19 1.38 -3.84
N VAL A 67 10.28 1.72 -2.94
CA VAL A 67 9.19 0.83 -2.54
C VAL A 67 7.82 1.35 -2.94
N PHE A 68 7.66 2.66 -3.01
CA PHE A 68 6.34 3.27 -3.19
C PHE A 68 6.27 4.12 -4.44
N ASP A 69 5.08 4.17 -5.02
CA ASP A 69 4.72 5.09 -6.08
C ASP A 69 3.63 6.02 -5.59
N VAL A 70 3.73 7.28 -5.99
CA VAL A 70 2.63 8.22 -5.81
C VAL A 70 1.83 8.21 -7.12
N THR A 71 0.57 7.84 -7.02
CA THR A 71 -0.29 7.73 -8.20
C THR A 71 -1.33 8.83 -8.20
N GLU A 72 -1.79 9.18 -9.40
CA GLU A 72 -2.87 10.14 -9.59
C GLU A 72 -4.08 9.36 -10.09
N GLU A 73 -5.19 9.50 -9.39
CA GLU A 73 -6.41 8.77 -9.73
C GLU A 73 -7.55 9.75 -9.90
N VAL A 74 -8.41 9.48 -10.89
CA VAL A 74 -9.58 10.31 -11.14
C VAL A 74 -10.70 9.87 -10.21
N MET A 75 -11.24 10.84 -9.45
CA MET A 75 -12.36 10.59 -8.58
C MET A 75 -13.64 10.59 -9.41
N ARG A 76 -14.44 9.56 -9.28
CA ARG A 76 -15.72 9.50 -9.97
C ARG A 76 -16.72 10.44 -9.30
N THR A 77 -17.53 11.07 -10.11
CA THR A 77 -18.54 12.03 -9.64
C THR A 77 -19.43 11.46 -8.54
N ARG A 78 -19.87 10.22 -8.73
CA ARG A 78 -20.72 9.57 -7.76
C ARG A 78 -20.06 9.48 -6.37
N ARG A 79 -18.79 9.18 -6.33
CA ARG A 79 -18.07 9.08 -5.06
C ARG A 79 -17.87 10.43 -4.42
N VAL A 80 -17.60 11.42 -5.23
CA VAL A 80 -17.46 12.78 -4.74
C VAL A 80 -18.73 13.23 -4.05
N ARG A 81 -19.88 12.95 -4.68
CA ARG A 81 -21.17 13.32 -4.09
C ARG A 81 -21.38 12.67 -2.73
N VAL A 82 -21.06 11.39 -2.61
CA VAL A 82 -21.22 10.69 -1.34
C VAL A 82 -20.35 11.29 -0.27
N ARG A 83 -19.14 11.66 -0.61
CA ARG A 83 -18.22 12.25 0.35
C ARG A 83 -18.61 13.66 0.74
N SER A 84 -19.13 14.42 -0.19
CA SER A 84 -19.46 15.81 0.07
C SER A 84 -20.60 15.95 1.07
N VAL A 85 -21.30 14.89 1.35
CA VAL A 85 -22.35 14.88 2.36
C VAL A 85 -21.75 15.03 3.75
N ALA A 86 -20.55 14.60 3.93
CA ALA A 86 -19.89 14.67 5.24
C ALA A 86 -19.58 16.10 5.61
#